data_d1afc380768d03e48363776a8fc5c804
#
_entry.id   d1afc380768d03e48363776a8fc5c804
#
_cell.length_a   1.000
_cell.length_b   1.000
_cell.length_c   1.000
_cell.angle_alpha   90.00
_cell.angle_beta   90.00
_cell.angle_gamma   90.00
#
_symmetry.space_group_name_H-M   'P 1'
#
loop_
_entity.id
_entity.type
_entity.pdbx_description
1 polymer ?
#
loop_
_entity_poly.entity_id
_entity_poly.type
_entity_poly.pdbx_seq_one_letter_code
_entity_poly.pdbx_strand_id
1 'polypeptide(L)'
;MKRLYTFINTALFCSFCAQAMMAETHSTCYKTRTGIIISKENNQVRALEPFTGLASGGTWYSNAINQYRDTLKHHVRIYSMIVPTSAGLYCPEEAKEWIRDEEPVINNMYQHLEKGVEIVDVYPVLKQHMDEDIYSRTDHHWSPLGAYYAA
;
A
#
# COMPACT_ATOMS: atom_id res chain seq x y z
N MET A 1 55.87 -22.33 -9.19
CA MET A 1 55.41 -21.32 -8.19
C MET A 1 54.82 -20.02 -8.79
N LYS A 2 54.96 -19.70 -10.06
CA LYS A 2 54.42 -18.43 -10.64
C LYS A 2 52.96 -18.48 -11.08
N ARG A 3 52.30 -19.63 -11.16
CA ARG A 3 50.89 -19.75 -11.61
C ARG A 3 49.85 -19.65 -10.48
N LEU A 4 50.24 -19.74 -9.22
CA LEU A 4 49.32 -19.71 -8.10
C LEU A 4 48.92 -18.26 -7.70
N TYR A 5 49.79 -17.29 -7.93
CA TYR A 5 49.56 -15.90 -7.54
C TYR A 5 48.56 -15.15 -8.48
N THR A 6 48.40 -15.62 -9.71
CA THR A 6 47.51 -14.96 -10.68
C THR A 6 46.02 -15.24 -10.39
N PHE A 7 45.71 -16.42 -9.83
CA PHE A 7 44.33 -16.78 -9.48
C PHE A 7 43.83 -16.10 -8.21
N ILE A 8 44.69 -15.79 -7.26
CA ILE A 8 44.31 -15.15 -5.99
C ILE A 8 43.97 -13.68 -6.23
N ASN A 9 44.69 -12.98 -7.10
CA ASN A 9 44.41 -11.58 -7.41
C ASN A 9 43.13 -11.37 -8.19
N THR A 10 42.73 -12.31 -9.06
CA THR A 10 41.47 -12.17 -9.85
C THR A 10 40.26 -12.43 -8.99
N ALA A 11 40.33 -13.34 -8.02
CA ALA A 11 39.21 -13.60 -7.11
C ALA A 11 39.01 -12.46 -6.09
N LEU A 12 40.06 -11.79 -5.63
CA LEU A 12 39.94 -10.64 -4.73
C LEU A 12 39.36 -9.40 -5.45
N PHE A 13 39.66 -9.19 -6.74
CA PHE A 13 39.17 -8.05 -7.51
C PHE A 13 37.69 -8.20 -7.86
N CYS A 14 37.18 -9.39 -8.14
CA CYS A 14 35.77 -9.66 -8.35
C CYS A 14 34.91 -9.50 -7.09
N SER A 15 35.48 -9.84 -5.89
CA SER A 15 34.73 -9.67 -4.63
C SER A 15 34.58 -8.20 -4.23
N PHE A 16 35.51 -7.33 -4.61
CA PHE A 16 35.48 -5.91 -4.29
C PHE A 16 34.54 -5.12 -5.23
N CYS A 17 34.36 -5.57 -6.49
CA CYS A 17 33.41 -4.95 -7.43
C CYS A 17 31.94 -5.29 -7.12
N ALA A 18 31.66 -6.40 -6.46
CA ALA A 18 30.29 -6.78 -6.11
C ALA A 18 29.70 -5.98 -4.92
N GLN A 19 30.54 -5.36 -4.09
CA GLN A 19 30.11 -4.55 -2.95
C GLN A 19 29.85 -3.08 -3.28
N ALA A 20 30.18 -2.60 -4.47
CA ALA A 20 30.10 -1.19 -4.84
C ALA A 20 28.76 -0.77 -5.52
N MET A 21 27.76 -1.66 -5.59
CA MET A 21 26.49 -1.38 -6.26
C MET A 21 25.24 -1.49 -5.37
N MET A 22 25.40 -1.39 -4.07
CA MET A 22 24.26 -1.02 -3.22
C MET A 22 24.18 0.50 -3.25
N ALA A 23 23.45 1.04 -4.23
CA ALA A 23 23.02 2.41 -4.16
C ALA A 23 22.16 2.53 -2.91
N GLU A 24 22.66 3.23 -1.88
CA GLU A 24 21.83 3.61 -0.73
C GLU A 24 20.68 4.44 -1.28
N THR A 25 19.50 3.84 -1.34
CA THR A 25 18.26 4.55 -1.62
C THR A 25 17.99 5.45 -0.43
N HIS A 26 18.44 6.71 -0.51
CA HIS A 26 18.06 7.71 0.47
C HIS A 26 16.57 8.00 0.34
N SER A 27 15.78 7.27 1.11
CA SER A 27 14.40 7.65 1.39
C SER A 27 14.42 8.79 2.39
N THR A 28 13.70 9.86 2.09
CA THR A 28 13.47 10.94 3.06
C THR A 28 11.99 11.18 3.17
N CYS A 29 11.47 11.22 4.40
CA CYS A 29 10.08 11.56 4.62
C CYS A 29 9.94 12.59 5.75
N TYR A 30 8.90 13.40 5.68
CA TYR A 30 8.52 14.32 6.75
C TYR A 30 7.03 14.56 6.76
N LYS A 31 6.51 14.92 7.93
CA LYS A 31 5.10 15.28 8.12
C LYS A 31 4.96 16.80 8.06
N THR A 32 4.08 17.28 7.21
CA THR A 32 3.78 18.72 7.11
C THR A 32 2.99 19.19 8.32
N ARG A 33 2.89 20.52 8.49
CA ARG A 33 2.05 21.12 9.55
C ARG A 33 0.56 20.77 9.38
N THR A 34 0.10 20.49 8.17
CA THR A 34 -1.27 20.07 7.88
C THR A 34 -1.50 18.57 8.03
N GLY A 35 -0.45 17.82 8.39
CA GLY A 35 -0.55 16.38 8.63
C GLY A 35 -0.20 15.49 7.43
N ILE A 36 -0.03 16.06 6.24
CA ILE A 36 0.34 15.30 5.04
C ILE A 36 1.77 14.76 5.19
N ILE A 37 1.98 13.53 4.81
CA ILE A 37 3.30 12.88 4.76
C ILE A 37 3.88 13.11 3.36
N ILE A 38 5.04 13.73 3.28
CA ILE A 38 5.80 13.86 2.04
C ILE A 38 6.91 12.81 2.08
N SER A 39 6.86 11.90 1.14
CA SER A 39 7.89 10.88 0.92
C SER A 39 8.64 11.17 -0.37
N LYS A 40 9.96 11.08 -0.32
CA LYS A 40 10.84 11.20 -1.48
C LYS A 40 11.73 9.98 -1.57
N GLU A 41 11.61 9.24 -2.64
CA GLU A 41 12.40 8.06 -2.93
C GLU A 41 12.82 8.09 -4.40
N ASN A 42 14.11 7.84 -4.70
CA ASN A 42 14.63 7.76 -6.07
C ASN A 42 14.20 8.93 -6.99
N ASN A 43 14.23 10.17 -6.47
CA ASN A 43 13.75 11.38 -7.13
C ASN A 43 12.23 11.44 -7.40
N GLN A 44 11.48 10.49 -6.91
CA GLN A 44 10.02 10.52 -6.94
C GLN A 44 9.47 11.06 -5.63
N VAL A 45 8.48 11.92 -5.71
CA VAL A 45 7.82 12.51 -4.55
C VAL A 45 6.37 12.03 -4.50
N ARG A 46 5.93 11.62 -3.30
CA ARG A 46 4.53 11.33 -3.00
C ARG A 46 4.06 12.21 -1.84
N ALA A 47 2.83 12.67 -1.92
CA ALA A 47 2.12 13.27 -0.81
C ALA A 47 1.04 12.27 -0.37
N LEU A 48 1.12 11.81 0.87
CA LEU A 48 0.26 10.78 1.41
C LEU A 48 -0.61 11.36 2.52
N GLU A 49 -1.92 11.15 2.42
CA GLU A 49 -2.86 11.47 3.50
C GLU A 49 -2.82 10.35 4.54
N PRO A 50 -2.52 10.65 5.82
CA PRO A 50 -2.45 9.62 6.84
C PRO A 50 -3.81 8.97 7.09
N PHE A 51 -3.87 7.66 7.00
CA PHE A 51 -5.03 6.93 7.50
C PHE A 51 -4.98 6.87 9.03
N THR A 52 -6.05 7.30 9.68
CA THR A 52 -6.17 7.35 11.14
C THR A 52 -7.40 6.60 11.67
N GLY A 53 -8.10 5.88 10.79
CA GLY A 53 -9.30 5.12 11.14
C GLY A 53 -9.06 4.05 12.21
N LEU A 54 -10.09 3.79 13.02
CA LEU A 54 -10.09 2.74 14.02
C LEU A 54 -10.89 1.54 13.52
N ALA A 55 -10.50 0.33 13.92
CA ALA A 55 -11.25 -0.88 13.60
C ALA A 55 -12.72 -0.79 14.06
N SER A 56 -12.98 -0.16 15.22
CA SER A 56 -14.34 0.08 15.72
C SER A 56 -15.19 0.95 14.77
N GLY A 57 -14.59 1.85 13.99
CA GLY A 57 -15.29 2.63 12.97
C GLY A 57 -15.78 1.77 11.81
N GLY A 58 -15.11 0.66 11.53
CA GLY A 58 -15.47 -0.30 10.49
C GLY A 58 -16.83 -0.97 10.73
N THR A 59 -17.17 -1.23 11.98
CA THR A 59 -18.48 -1.81 12.35
C THR A 59 -19.64 -0.89 11.94
N TRP A 60 -19.47 0.43 12.08
CA TRP A 60 -20.49 1.38 11.63
C TRP A 60 -20.74 1.32 10.12
N TYR A 61 -19.67 1.25 9.33
CA TYR A 61 -19.75 1.09 7.88
C TYR A 61 -20.51 -0.21 7.52
N SER A 62 -20.09 -1.34 8.09
CA SER A 62 -20.68 -2.65 7.80
C SER A 62 -22.16 -2.71 8.18
N ASN A 63 -22.53 -2.10 9.31
CA ASN A 63 -23.93 -2.00 9.72
C ASN A 63 -24.77 -1.20 8.71
N ALA A 64 -24.23 -0.11 8.16
CA ALA A 64 -24.94 0.67 7.12
C ALA A 64 -25.16 -0.17 5.85
N ILE A 65 -24.14 -0.91 5.40
CA ILE A 65 -24.26 -1.79 4.22
C ILE A 65 -25.28 -2.93 4.48
N ASN A 66 -25.25 -3.53 5.67
CA ASN A 66 -26.21 -4.56 6.06
C ASN A 66 -27.65 -4.03 6.07
N GLN A 67 -27.87 -2.78 6.51
CA GLN A 67 -29.18 -2.13 6.43
C GLN A 67 -29.65 -1.93 4.99
N TYR A 68 -28.78 -1.57 4.04
CA TYR A 68 -29.14 -1.52 2.62
C TYR A 68 -29.57 -2.90 2.12
N ARG A 69 -28.83 -3.97 2.44
CA ARG A 69 -29.20 -5.32 2.10
C ARG A 69 -30.58 -5.68 2.64
N ASP A 70 -30.89 -5.39 3.90
CA ASP A 70 -32.15 -5.71 4.53
C ASP A 70 -33.32 -4.95 3.92
N THR A 71 -33.07 -3.70 3.51
CA THR A 71 -34.08 -2.84 2.90
C THR A 71 -34.38 -3.26 1.46
N LEU A 72 -33.34 -3.53 0.67
CA LEU A 72 -33.44 -3.80 -0.76
C LEU A 72 -33.72 -5.29 -1.04
N LYS A 73 -33.40 -6.17 -0.09
CA LYS A 73 -33.65 -7.63 -0.15
C LYS A 73 -33.15 -8.26 -1.47
N HIS A 74 -34.02 -9.06 -2.10
CA HIS A 74 -33.67 -9.82 -3.31
C HIS A 74 -33.79 -9.03 -4.62
N HIS A 75 -34.12 -7.76 -4.55
CA HIS A 75 -34.32 -6.94 -5.75
C HIS A 75 -33.01 -6.46 -6.37
N VAL A 76 -31.94 -6.43 -5.58
CA VAL A 76 -30.60 -5.98 -6.03
C VAL A 76 -29.51 -6.88 -5.44
N ARG A 77 -28.39 -6.99 -6.14
CA ARG A 77 -27.14 -7.52 -5.59
C ARG A 77 -26.33 -6.36 -5.04
N ILE A 78 -25.79 -6.54 -3.85
CA ILE A 78 -24.96 -5.53 -3.18
C ILE A 78 -23.53 -6.04 -3.14
N TYR A 79 -22.63 -5.22 -3.65
CA TYR A 79 -21.19 -5.46 -3.60
C TYR A 79 -20.57 -4.40 -2.69
N SER A 80 -19.69 -4.83 -1.80
CA SER A 80 -18.88 -3.94 -0.95
C SER A 80 -17.44 -4.00 -1.44
N MET A 81 -16.95 -2.88 -1.94
CA MET A 81 -15.56 -2.69 -2.34
C MET A 81 -14.98 -1.56 -1.50
N ILE A 82 -13.97 -1.87 -0.69
CA ILE A 82 -13.25 -0.88 0.11
C ILE A 82 -11.88 -0.68 -0.53
N VAL A 83 -11.67 0.53 -1.04
CA VAL A 83 -10.42 0.89 -1.71
C VAL A 83 -9.46 1.43 -0.66
N PRO A 84 -8.25 0.88 -0.50
CA PRO A 84 -7.26 1.41 0.41
C PRO A 84 -6.81 2.81 0.00
N THR A 85 -6.30 3.57 0.96
CA THR A 85 -5.66 4.85 0.65
C THR A 85 -4.26 4.64 0.04
N SER A 86 -3.73 5.65 -0.64
CA SER A 86 -2.35 5.61 -1.11
C SER A 86 -1.34 5.45 0.05
N ALA A 87 -1.67 5.98 1.24
CA ALA A 87 -0.84 5.81 2.44
C ALA A 87 -0.82 4.36 2.93
N GLY A 88 -1.92 3.62 2.83
CA GLY A 88 -1.99 2.21 3.20
C GLY A 88 -1.03 1.32 2.40
N LEU A 89 -0.70 1.74 1.17
CA LEU A 89 0.19 0.99 0.28
C LEU A 89 1.61 1.56 0.23
N TYR A 90 1.77 2.88 0.18
CA TYR A 90 3.05 3.53 -0.13
C TYR A 90 3.70 4.25 1.06
N CYS A 91 3.18 4.09 2.29
CA CYS A 91 3.81 4.72 3.44
C CYS A 91 5.18 4.10 3.70
N PRO A 92 6.26 4.90 3.68
CA PRO A 92 7.59 4.41 3.98
C PRO A 92 7.70 3.97 5.45
N GLU A 93 8.63 3.07 5.74
CA GLU A 93 8.80 2.49 7.08
C GLU A 93 9.00 3.56 8.15
N GLU A 94 9.78 4.62 7.84
CA GLU A 94 10.09 5.71 8.75
C GLU A 94 8.87 6.58 9.12
N ALA A 95 7.79 6.49 8.33
CA ALA A 95 6.56 7.25 8.53
C ALA A 95 5.41 6.41 9.10
N LYS A 96 5.59 5.11 9.28
CA LYS A 96 4.53 4.22 9.75
C LYS A 96 3.98 4.58 11.13
N GLU A 97 4.76 5.21 11.97
CA GLU A 97 4.29 5.71 13.27
C GLU A 97 3.25 6.83 13.15
N TRP A 98 3.16 7.49 11.99
CA TRP A 98 2.24 8.60 11.75
C TRP A 98 0.91 8.18 11.15
N ILE A 99 0.77 6.92 10.78
CA ILE A 99 -0.46 6.33 10.23
C ILE A 99 -0.89 5.12 11.06
N ARG A 100 -2.11 4.67 10.81
CA ARG A 100 -2.57 3.35 11.26
C ARG A 100 -2.51 2.37 10.09
N ASP A 101 -2.27 1.11 10.40
CA ASP A 101 -2.40 0.05 9.42
C ASP A 101 -3.86 -0.07 8.97
N GLU A 102 -4.08 0.06 7.67
CA GLU A 102 -5.40 0.10 7.07
C GLU A 102 -5.95 -1.31 6.78
N GLU A 103 -5.08 -2.26 6.45
CA GLU A 103 -5.48 -3.61 6.09
C GLU A 103 -6.29 -4.32 7.20
N PRO A 104 -5.91 -4.28 8.50
CA PRO A 104 -6.73 -4.85 9.56
C PRO A 104 -8.08 -4.16 9.73
N VAL A 105 -8.16 -2.86 9.42
CA VAL A 105 -9.43 -2.12 9.51
C VAL A 105 -10.38 -2.54 8.39
N ILE A 106 -9.88 -2.67 7.16
CA ILE A 106 -10.64 -3.17 6.00
C ILE A 106 -11.13 -4.60 6.28
N ASN A 107 -10.23 -5.48 6.75
CA ASN A 107 -10.59 -6.85 7.11
C ASN A 107 -11.67 -6.89 8.19
N ASN A 108 -11.60 -6.03 9.20
CA ASN A 108 -12.63 -5.93 10.22
C ASN A 108 -13.99 -5.48 9.63
N MET A 109 -13.99 -4.54 8.69
CA MET A 109 -15.20 -4.14 7.97
C MET A 109 -15.83 -5.32 7.24
N TYR A 110 -15.05 -6.07 6.48
CA TYR A 110 -15.53 -7.23 5.73
C TYR A 110 -16.06 -8.35 6.64
N GLN A 111 -15.42 -8.59 7.79
CA GLN A 111 -15.88 -9.60 8.76
C GLN A 111 -17.24 -9.29 9.38
N HIS A 112 -17.68 -8.03 9.40
CA HIS A 112 -18.97 -7.61 9.92
C HIS A 112 -20.05 -7.47 8.84
N LEU A 113 -19.71 -7.74 7.58
CA LEU A 113 -20.71 -7.82 6.52
C LEU A 113 -21.47 -9.16 6.64
N GLU A 114 -22.78 -9.08 6.52
CA GLU A 114 -23.63 -10.25 6.63
C GLU A 114 -23.90 -10.91 5.29
N LYS A 115 -24.36 -12.16 5.32
CA LYS A 115 -24.70 -12.93 4.12
C LYS A 115 -25.66 -12.15 3.21
N GLY A 116 -25.33 -12.09 1.93
CA GLY A 116 -26.10 -11.37 0.91
C GLY A 116 -25.45 -10.05 0.50
N VAL A 117 -24.33 -9.67 1.12
CA VAL A 117 -23.39 -8.67 0.61
C VAL A 117 -22.18 -9.40 0.03
N GLU A 118 -21.83 -9.11 -1.21
CA GLU A 118 -20.67 -9.69 -1.88
C GLU A 118 -19.45 -8.80 -1.66
N ILE A 119 -18.34 -9.39 -1.21
CA ILE A 119 -17.10 -8.67 -0.93
C ILE A 119 -16.26 -8.64 -2.21
N VAL A 120 -15.81 -7.45 -2.60
CA VAL A 120 -14.79 -7.24 -3.63
C VAL A 120 -13.53 -6.74 -2.94
N ASP A 121 -12.66 -7.67 -2.55
CA ASP A 121 -11.41 -7.34 -1.86
C ASP A 121 -10.33 -6.97 -2.87
N VAL A 122 -10.11 -5.68 -3.03
CA VAL A 122 -9.12 -5.11 -3.96
C VAL A 122 -7.75 -4.88 -3.32
N TYR A 123 -7.64 -4.98 -1.98
CA TYR A 123 -6.38 -4.71 -1.28
C TYR A 123 -5.24 -5.62 -1.75
N PRO A 124 -5.41 -6.95 -1.82
CA PRO A 124 -4.33 -7.85 -2.24
C PRO A 124 -3.86 -7.59 -3.67
N VAL A 125 -4.78 -7.33 -4.60
CA VAL A 125 -4.41 -7.09 -6.00
C VAL A 125 -3.69 -5.75 -6.16
N LEU A 126 -4.15 -4.69 -5.52
CA LEU A 126 -3.47 -3.40 -5.56
C LEU A 126 -2.08 -3.48 -4.92
N LYS A 127 -1.94 -4.23 -3.83
CA LYS A 127 -0.64 -4.47 -3.17
C LYS A 127 0.36 -5.18 -4.07
N GLN A 128 -0.09 -6.06 -4.97
CA GLN A 128 0.78 -6.74 -5.93
C GLN A 128 1.32 -5.82 -7.04
N HIS A 129 0.67 -4.69 -7.28
CA HIS A 129 1.00 -3.74 -8.35
C HIS A 129 1.56 -2.41 -7.80
N MET A 130 2.12 -2.42 -6.59
CA MET A 130 2.67 -1.22 -5.96
C MET A 130 3.89 -0.62 -6.67
N ASP A 131 4.57 -1.39 -7.50
CA ASP A 131 5.68 -0.97 -8.35
C ASP A 131 5.22 -0.14 -9.57
N GLU A 132 3.92 -0.10 -9.83
CA GLU A 132 3.31 0.66 -10.90
C GLU A 132 2.62 1.93 -10.37
N ASP A 133 2.28 2.88 -11.25
CA ASP A 133 1.60 4.11 -10.88
C ASP A 133 0.07 3.88 -10.72
N ILE A 134 -0.31 3.01 -9.78
CA ILE A 134 -1.72 2.68 -9.48
C ILE A 134 -2.43 3.74 -8.64
N TYR A 135 -1.70 4.71 -8.09
CA TYR A 135 -2.22 5.89 -7.39
C TYR A 135 -1.57 7.17 -7.90
N SER A 136 -2.33 8.25 -7.86
CA SER A 136 -1.79 9.60 -8.04
C SER A 136 -0.71 9.87 -6.99
N ARG A 137 0.35 10.62 -7.36
CA ARG A 137 1.47 10.88 -6.44
C ARG A 137 1.19 11.99 -5.43
N THR A 138 0.29 12.92 -5.77
CA THR A 138 0.00 14.11 -4.96
C THR A 138 -1.48 14.26 -4.63
N ASP A 139 -2.24 13.19 -4.83
CA ASP A 139 -3.68 13.13 -4.62
C ASP A 139 -4.03 11.74 -4.04
N HIS A 140 -5.09 11.64 -3.26
CA HIS A 140 -5.50 10.39 -2.61
C HIS A 140 -6.20 9.39 -3.54
N HIS A 141 -6.53 9.79 -4.77
CA HIS A 141 -7.24 8.91 -5.70
C HIS A 141 -6.31 7.88 -6.34
N TRP A 142 -6.84 6.71 -6.56
CA TRP A 142 -6.21 5.75 -7.45
C TRP A 142 -6.17 6.29 -8.89
N SER A 143 -5.23 5.79 -9.67
CA SER A 143 -5.10 6.09 -11.08
C SER A 143 -6.09 5.24 -11.91
N PRO A 144 -6.31 5.55 -13.20
CA PRO A 144 -7.03 4.64 -14.10
C PRO A 144 -6.46 3.22 -14.14
N LEU A 145 -5.14 3.08 -13.96
CA LEU A 145 -4.48 1.77 -13.90
C LEU A 145 -4.85 1.02 -12.61
N GLY A 146 -4.86 1.71 -11.46
CA GLY A 146 -5.31 1.12 -10.20
C GLY A 146 -6.77 0.69 -10.25
N ALA A 147 -7.64 1.50 -10.85
CA ALA A 147 -9.03 1.14 -11.05
C ALA A 147 -9.20 -0.06 -12.00
N TYR A 148 -8.35 -0.18 -13.02
CA TYR A 148 -8.33 -1.33 -13.93
C TYR A 148 -7.98 -2.64 -13.23
N TYR A 149 -6.98 -2.63 -12.33
CA TYR A 149 -6.62 -3.83 -11.55
C TYR A 149 -7.69 -4.22 -10.52
N ALA A 150 -8.50 -3.26 -10.08
CA ALA A 150 -9.57 -3.50 -9.12
C ALA A 150 -10.88 -4.00 -9.76
N ALA A 151 -11.00 -3.97 -11.09
CA ALA A 151 -12.21 -4.36 -11.83
C ALA A 151 -12.22 -5.86 -12.15
#